data_6f973fffae4344dcb5fd9ae43520684c
#
_entry.id   6f973fffae4344dcb5fd9ae43520684c
#
_cell.length_a   1.000
_cell.length_b   1.000
_cell.length_c   1.000
_cell.angle_alpha   90.00
_cell.angle_beta   90.00
_cell.angle_gamma   90.00
#
_symmetry.space_group_name_H-M   'P 1'
#
loop_
_entity.id
_entity.type
_entity.pdbx_description
1 polymer ?
#
loop_
_entity_poly.entity_id
_entity_poly.type
_entity_poly.pdbx_seq_one_letter_code
_entity_poly.pdbx_strand_id
1 'polypeptide(L)'
;MTAVIVVLHAEDVALEFVSVLRDHADQDVLVVVGQARASVTLPAGLSLRERLELLGPMVEPGGNTAELPVPSDVAALLGEAPGEIWTHSPADHRIRRARFGWIVSRAVAPFSPSPASSPSSPTVTCSVGDNPFLQTIPGTATAITAAEAEAKIDFINRRAGELLRSRVADRLVTTDRVPAVERFFTVSAVQANRLYALISSLGDDAAVADDPWEFGRSAYEAARLDATAAWTARWCSPQDGPIVEVGACQGELTRRLAGKGYRVQATEPNVGFRARLAERAEPGVEVLPDSLEDLADHGERQAAAYLLVEMLYYDQDLTLLDRLPTDLVLIALETGQLNERVWPWLREQSTWRVAERVELAPPTLESVCDGLAYLRKRGSRGLVLARAGWRR
;
A
#
# COMPACT_ATOMS: atom_id res chain seq x y z
N MET A 1 -15.31 1.05 31.21
CA MET A 1 -14.10 1.12 30.35
C MET A 1 -14.23 2.38 29.52
N THR A 2 -13.20 3.20 29.43
CA THR A 2 -13.25 4.44 28.66
C THR A 2 -13.01 4.11 27.18
N ALA A 3 -13.91 4.52 26.28
CA ALA A 3 -13.67 4.42 24.85
C ALA A 3 -12.64 5.46 24.42
N VAL A 4 -11.75 5.09 23.54
CA VAL A 4 -10.69 5.98 23.02
C VAL A 4 -10.74 6.00 21.49
N ILE A 5 -10.89 7.19 20.93
CA ILE A 5 -10.81 7.41 19.47
C ILE A 5 -9.47 8.04 19.16
N VAL A 6 -8.68 7.42 18.33
CA VAL A 6 -7.34 7.88 17.93
C VAL A 6 -7.35 8.17 16.43
N VAL A 7 -7.30 9.44 16.06
CA VAL A 7 -7.43 9.90 14.68
C VAL A 7 -6.23 10.74 14.25
N LEU A 8 -5.97 10.80 12.96
CA LEU A 8 -4.92 11.65 12.41
C LEU A 8 -5.30 13.13 12.53
N HIS A 9 -6.52 13.48 12.15
CA HIS A 9 -7.06 14.83 12.21
C HIS A 9 -8.38 14.86 13.01
N ALA A 10 -8.69 15.95 13.67
CA ALA A 10 -9.86 16.07 14.53
C ALA A 10 -11.20 15.89 13.76
N GLU A 11 -11.29 16.37 12.53
CA GLU A 11 -12.46 16.20 11.67
C GLU A 11 -12.75 14.74 11.30
N ASP A 12 -11.77 13.86 11.41
CA ASP A 12 -11.94 12.42 11.14
C ASP A 12 -12.94 11.77 12.11
N VAL A 13 -13.06 12.32 13.34
CA VAL A 13 -14.08 11.86 14.30
C VAL A 13 -15.48 12.08 13.76
N ALA A 14 -15.75 13.26 13.21
CA ALA A 14 -17.03 13.56 12.59
C ALA A 14 -17.27 12.76 11.32
N LEU A 15 -16.21 12.39 10.59
CA LEU A 15 -16.32 11.63 9.34
C LEU A 15 -16.63 10.15 9.55
N GLU A 16 -16.01 9.52 10.54
CA GLU A 16 -15.91 8.06 10.61
C GLU A 16 -16.38 7.45 11.94
N PHE A 17 -16.62 8.26 13.01
CA PHE A 17 -16.82 7.74 14.36
C PHE A 17 -18.03 8.35 15.10
N VAL A 18 -19.01 8.89 14.37
CA VAL A 18 -20.23 9.46 14.96
C VAL A 18 -21.05 8.39 15.70
N SER A 19 -21.17 7.19 15.12
CA SER A 19 -21.85 6.10 15.78
C SER A 19 -21.14 5.65 17.06
N VAL A 20 -19.81 5.71 17.10
CA VAL A 20 -19.02 5.42 18.29
C VAL A 20 -19.34 6.43 19.40
N LEU A 21 -19.39 7.74 19.06
CA LEU A 21 -19.76 8.78 20.01
C LEU A 21 -21.18 8.59 20.56
N ARG A 22 -22.13 8.16 19.72
CA ARG A 22 -23.50 7.84 20.13
C ARG A 22 -23.54 6.65 21.08
N ASP A 23 -22.87 5.55 20.69
CA ASP A 23 -22.92 4.29 21.43
C ASP A 23 -22.23 4.42 22.82
N HIS A 24 -21.42 5.48 23.02
CA HIS A 24 -20.78 5.85 24.28
C HIS A 24 -21.29 7.19 24.83
N ALA A 25 -22.57 7.53 24.60
CA ALA A 25 -23.12 8.83 25.02
C ALA A 25 -23.15 9.01 26.55
N ASP A 26 -23.26 7.92 27.30
CA ASP A 26 -23.27 7.88 28.76
C ASP A 26 -21.88 7.77 29.42
N GLN A 27 -20.80 7.80 28.62
CA GLN A 27 -19.42 7.69 29.07
C GLN A 27 -18.57 8.82 28.55
N ASP A 28 -17.48 9.10 29.25
CA ASP A 28 -16.43 9.96 28.73
C ASP A 28 -15.70 9.24 27.58
N VAL A 29 -15.44 9.96 26.51
CA VAL A 29 -14.68 9.45 25.36
C VAL A 29 -13.40 10.28 25.24
N LEU A 30 -12.24 9.62 25.27
CA LEU A 30 -10.97 10.25 25.02
C LEU A 30 -10.74 10.29 23.49
N VAL A 31 -10.46 11.47 22.96
CA VAL A 31 -10.02 11.65 21.56
C VAL A 31 -8.57 12.07 21.54
N VAL A 32 -7.74 11.31 20.85
CA VAL A 32 -6.33 11.60 20.59
C VAL A 32 -6.18 12.00 19.13
N VAL A 33 -5.62 13.19 18.88
CA VAL A 33 -5.38 13.72 17.53
C VAL A 33 -3.89 13.71 17.24
N GLY A 34 -3.49 12.80 16.36
CA GLY A 34 -2.08 12.52 16.07
C GLY A 34 -1.35 13.70 15.45
N GLN A 35 -1.99 14.43 14.56
CA GLN A 35 -1.38 15.59 13.90
C GLN A 35 -1.16 16.74 14.88
N ALA A 36 -2.12 17.01 15.77
CA ALA A 36 -2.02 18.03 16.81
C ALA A 36 -1.14 17.59 18.00
N ARG A 37 -0.79 16.30 18.10
CA ARG A 37 -0.12 15.68 19.26
C ARG A 37 -0.80 16.04 20.58
N ALA A 38 -2.12 16.01 20.57
CA ALA A 38 -2.96 16.45 21.69
C ALA A 38 -4.13 15.50 21.88
N SER A 39 -4.74 15.59 23.06
CA SER A 39 -5.94 14.85 23.39
C SER A 39 -7.00 15.73 24.02
N VAL A 40 -8.26 15.34 23.88
CA VAL A 40 -9.41 15.99 24.52
C VAL A 40 -10.36 14.92 25.04
N THR A 41 -10.90 15.13 26.23
CA THR A 41 -11.96 14.30 26.77
C THR A 41 -13.32 14.90 26.40
N LEU A 42 -14.16 14.10 25.78
CA LEU A 42 -15.54 14.43 25.47
C LEU A 42 -16.43 13.90 26.59
N PRO A 43 -17.03 14.78 27.44
CA PRO A 43 -17.76 14.35 28.61
C PRO A 43 -19.00 13.51 28.29
N ALA A 44 -19.38 12.64 29.23
CA ALA A 44 -20.65 11.94 29.25
C ALA A 44 -21.84 12.90 29.28
N GLY A 45 -22.96 12.46 28.71
CA GLY A 45 -24.22 13.20 28.77
C GLY A 45 -24.35 14.41 27.83
N LEU A 46 -23.29 14.80 27.11
CA LEU A 46 -23.35 15.81 26.07
C LEU A 46 -23.98 15.22 24.79
N SER A 47 -24.77 16.05 24.10
CA SER A 47 -25.26 15.72 22.76
C SER A 47 -24.11 15.54 21.77
N LEU A 48 -24.33 14.81 20.67
CA LEU A 48 -23.35 14.65 19.59
C LEU A 48 -22.81 16.01 19.10
N ARG A 49 -23.71 17.01 18.91
CA ARG A 49 -23.34 18.33 18.44
C ARG A 49 -22.37 19.03 19.41
N GLU A 50 -22.65 18.96 20.71
CA GLU A 50 -21.79 19.55 21.75
C GLU A 50 -20.42 18.85 21.79
N ARG A 51 -20.40 17.52 21.69
CA ARG A 51 -19.15 16.74 21.63
C ARG A 51 -18.30 17.12 20.40
N LEU A 52 -18.90 17.25 19.22
CA LEU A 52 -18.19 17.68 18.02
C LEU A 52 -17.64 19.12 18.14
N GLU A 53 -18.39 20.03 18.77
CA GLU A 53 -17.90 21.40 18.99
C GLU A 53 -16.63 21.46 19.85
N LEU A 54 -16.45 20.56 20.81
CA LEU A 54 -15.22 20.44 21.60
C LEU A 54 -14.00 20.07 20.75
N LEU A 55 -14.20 19.42 19.60
CA LEU A 55 -13.14 19.10 18.65
C LEU A 55 -12.78 20.29 17.73
N GLY A 56 -13.66 21.26 17.61
CA GLY A 56 -13.49 22.39 16.70
C GLY A 56 -12.16 23.13 16.81
N PRO A 57 -11.65 23.42 18.02
CA PRO A 57 -10.35 24.07 18.22
C PRO A 57 -9.15 23.25 17.74
N MET A 58 -9.30 21.92 17.59
CA MET A 58 -8.25 21.01 17.12
C MET A 58 -8.27 20.80 15.60
N VAL A 59 -9.27 21.36 14.89
CA VAL A 59 -9.31 21.34 13.43
C VAL A 59 -8.34 22.41 12.91
N GLU A 60 -7.25 21.98 12.32
CA GLU A 60 -6.24 22.87 11.74
C GLU A 60 -6.60 23.25 10.32
N PRO A 61 -6.85 24.53 10.00
CA PRO A 61 -6.98 24.99 8.63
C PRO A 61 -5.61 24.95 7.93
N GLY A 62 -5.57 24.32 6.78
CA GLY A 62 -4.36 24.24 5.98
C GLY A 62 -3.65 22.88 6.06
N GLY A 63 -3.03 22.49 4.96
CA GLY A 63 -2.33 21.20 4.83
C GLY A 63 -1.07 21.17 5.70
N ASN A 64 -1.19 20.65 6.89
CA ASN A 64 -0.02 20.37 7.71
C ASN A 64 0.68 19.12 7.18
N THR A 65 1.91 19.31 6.70
CA THR A 65 2.81 18.24 6.25
C THR A 65 3.72 17.75 7.36
N ALA A 66 3.41 18.04 8.63
CA ALA A 66 4.20 17.62 9.76
C ALA A 66 4.40 16.11 9.77
N GLU A 67 5.54 15.69 10.27
CA GLU A 67 5.90 14.30 10.43
C GLU A 67 4.90 13.58 11.33
N LEU A 68 4.51 12.35 10.94
CA LEU A 68 3.61 11.52 11.74
C LEU A 68 4.26 11.19 13.10
N PRO A 69 3.46 11.12 14.19
CA PRO A 69 3.98 10.69 15.47
C PRO A 69 4.52 9.26 15.38
N VAL A 70 5.51 8.93 16.20
CA VAL A 70 5.97 7.56 16.34
C VAL A 70 5.10 6.77 17.34
N PRO A 71 5.12 5.43 17.37
CA PRO A 71 4.29 4.64 18.29
C PRO A 71 4.43 5.02 19.77
N SER A 72 5.63 5.40 20.21
CA SER A 72 5.86 5.87 21.59
C SER A 72 5.14 7.17 21.93
N ASP A 73 5.02 8.09 20.97
CA ASP A 73 4.29 9.36 21.17
C ASP A 73 2.80 9.09 21.36
N VAL A 74 2.25 8.20 20.53
CA VAL A 74 0.84 7.79 20.63
C VAL A 74 0.60 7.04 21.94
N ALA A 75 1.47 6.13 22.33
CA ALA A 75 1.37 5.42 23.61
C ALA A 75 1.40 6.37 24.80
N ALA A 76 2.23 7.42 24.77
CA ALA A 76 2.29 8.42 25.81
C ALA A 76 0.98 9.23 25.94
N LEU A 77 0.31 9.53 24.80
CA LEU A 77 -0.98 10.22 24.78
C LEU A 77 -2.14 9.33 25.25
N LEU A 78 -2.03 8.00 25.06
CA LEU A 78 -3.02 7.02 25.52
C LEU A 78 -2.96 6.80 27.06
N GLY A 79 -1.81 7.02 27.69
CA GLY A 79 -1.63 6.82 29.12
C GLY A 79 -1.74 5.36 29.55
N GLU A 80 -2.47 5.11 30.67
CA GLU A 80 -2.72 3.74 31.13
C GLU A 80 -3.69 3.01 30.19
N ALA A 81 -3.56 1.68 30.10
CA ALA A 81 -4.24 0.82 29.12
C ALA A 81 -5.70 1.20 28.87
N PRO A 82 -6.05 1.64 27.66
CA PRO A 82 -7.42 2.00 27.31
C PRO A 82 -8.32 0.77 27.22
N GLY A 83 -9.64 0.96 27.37
CA GLY A 83 -10.62 -0.11 27.21
C GLY A 83 -10.77 -0.52 25.74
N GLU A 84 -11.53 0.25 24.98
CA GLU A 84 -11.75 0.06 23.55
C GLU A 84 -11.04 1.16 22.75
N ILE A 85 -10.33 0.77 21.71
CA ILE A 85 -9.60 1.71 20.85
C ILE A 85 -10.15 1.66 19.44
N TRP A 86 -10.46 2.85 18.93
CA TRP A 86 -10.99 3.08 17.59
C TRP A 86 -10.01 3.96 16.80
N THR A 87 -9.72 3.58 15.55
CA THR A 87 -8.78 4.34 14.72
C THR A 87 -9.01 4.13 13.21
N HIS A 88 -8.15 4.72 12.38
CA HIS A 88 -8.16 4.53 10.94
C HIS A 88 -7.76 3.13 10.53
N SER A 89 -8.24 2.71 9.36
CA SER A 89 -7.78 1.49 8.73
C SER A 89 -6.28 1.55 8.38
N PRO A 90 -5.48 0.53 8.75
CA PRO A 90 -4.14 0.39 8.19
C PRO A 90 -4.15 0.06 6.68
N ALA A 91 -5.34 -0.15 6.10
CA ALA A 91 -5.58 -0.36 4.68
C ALA A 91 -6.31 0.81 4.00
N ASP A 92 -6.33 2.02 4.59
CA ASP A 92 -6.92 3.21 3.96
C ASP A 92 -6.15 3.54 2.67
N HIS A 93 -6.87 3.95 1.60
CA HIS A 93 -6.22 4.36 0.36
C HIS A 93 -5.37 5.64 0.52
N ARG A 94 -5.64 6.44 1.54
CA ARG A 94 -4.84 7.60 1.92
C ARG A 94 -3.67 7.12 2.78
N ILE A 95 -2.49 7.02 2.20
CA ILE A 95 -1.32 6.37 2.79
C ILE A 95 -0.95 6.92 4.18
N ARG A 96 -1.08 8.23 4.43
CA ARG A 96 -0.81 8.82 5.75
C ARG A 96 -1.78 8.33 6.82
N ARG A 97 -3.07 8.17 6.49
CA ARG A 97 -4.06 7.59 7.41
C ARG A 97 -3.83 6.11 7.64
N ALA A 98 -3.51 5.36 6.59
CA ALA A 98 -3.13 3.96 6.71
C ALA A 98 -1.92 3.79 7.63
N ARG A 99 -0.88 4.61 7.42
CA ARG A 99 0.32 4.62 8.26
C ARG A 99 0.00 5.00 9.71
N PHE A 100 -0.89 5.96 9.91
CA PHE A 100 -1.31 6.35 11.27
C PHE A 100 -2.08 5.22 11.96
N GLY A 101 -3.04 4.57 11.31
CA GLY A 101 -3.75 3.39 11.84
C GLY A 101 -2.79 2.25 12.20
N TRP A 102 -1.78 2.02 11.38
CA TRP A 102 -0.68 1.08 11.67
C TRP A 102 0.15 1.51 12.89
N ILE A 103 0.51 2.80 13.02
CA ILE A 103 1.23 3.35 14.18
C ILE A 103 0.42 3.12 15.46
N VAL A 104 -0.88 3.40 15.44
CA VAL A 104 -1.78 3.18 16.60
C VAL A 104 -1.80 1.71 17.00
N SER A 105 -1.93 0.79 16.05
CA SER A 105 -1.94 -0.64 16.36
C SER A 105 -0.63 -1.12 17.00
N ARG A 106 0.49 -0.51 16.65
CA ARG A 106 1.80 -0.77 17.27
C ARG A 106 1.96 -0.13 18.64
N ALA A 107 1.39 1.06 18.82
CA ALA A 107 1.40 1.75 20.12
C ALA A 107 0.64 0.97 21.20
N VAL A 108 -0.41 0.26 20.81
CA VAL A 108 -1.25 -0.54 21.70
C VAL A 108 -0.68 -1.92 22.02
N ALA A 109 0.17 -2.47 21.16
CA ALA A 109 0.74 -3.80 21.34
C ALA A 109 1.43 -4.06 22.70
N PRO A 110 2.17 -3.10 23.30
CA PRO A 110 2.79 -3.27 24.63
C PRO A 110 1.80 -3.41 25.78
N PHE A 111 0.56 -2.95 25.65
CA PHE A 111 -0.48 -3.09 26.66
C PHE A 111 -1.11 -4.50 26.69
N SER A 112 -0.57 -5.43 25.88
CA SER A 112 -0.96 -6.83 25.85
C SER A 112 -0.56 -7.53 27.14
N PRO A 113 -1.45 -8.28 27.81
CA PRO A 113 -1.04 -9.17 28.88
C PRO A 113 -0.05 -10.21 28.32
N SER A 114 0.94 -10.56 29.16
CA SER A 114 2.01 -11.52 28.85
C SER A 114 1.46 -12.79 28.16
N PRO A 115 2.17 -13.38 27.21
CA PRO A 115 1.72 -14.54 26.41
C PRO A 115 1.38 -15.80 27.24
N ALA A 116 1.57 -15.77 28.55
CA ALA A 116 1.32 -16.92 29.44
C ALA A 116 -0.13 -17.03 29.97
N SER A 117 -1.03 -16.05 29.77
CA SER A 117 -2.31 -16.03 30.49
C SER A 117 -3.59 -15.73 29.70
N SER A 118 -3.56 -15.42 28.39
CA SER A 118 -4.80 -15.25 27.60
C SER A 118 -4.54 -15.24 26.10
N PRO A 119 -5.40 -15.85 25.26
CA PRO A 119 -5.28 -15.83 23.81
C PRO A 119 -5.69 -14.50 23.15
N SER A 120 -6.01 -13.47 23.91
CA SER A 120 -6.43 -12.16 23.37
C SER A 120 -5.29 -11.15 23.38
N SER A 121 -4.52 -11.09 22.31
CA SER A 121 -3.74 -9.87 21.99
C SER A 121 -4.69 -8.68 21.93
N PRO A 122 -4.29 -7.47 22.39
CA PRO A 122 -5.15 -6.30 22.27
C PRO A 122 -5.48 -6.10 20.80
N THR A 123 -6.75 -5.94 20.56
CA THR A 123 -7.30 -5.67 19.24
C THR A 123 -7.68 -4.21 19.15
N VAL A 124 -7.49 -3.64 17.97
CA VAL A 124 -7.87 -2.27 17.65
C VAL A 124 -9.03 -2.32 16.67
N THR A 125 -10.07 -1.56 16.91
CA THR A 125 -11.20 -1.41 15.99
C THR A 125 -10.90 -0.30 15.02
N CYS A 126 -10.93 -0.62 13.74
CA CYS A 126 -10.60 0.30 12.65
C CYS A 126 -11.82 0.66 11.82
N SER A 127 -11.92 1.91 11.38
CA SER A 127 -12.88 2.30 10.36
C SER A 127 -12.53 1.65 9.01
N VAL A 128 -13.54 1.21 8.25
CA VAL A 128 -13.34 0.69 6.90
C VAL A 128 -13.14 1.86 5.94
N GLY A 129 -11.91 2.02 5.46
CA GLY A 129 -11.60 2.95 4.37
C GLY A 129 -11.95 2.35 3.01
N ASP A 130 -12.33 3.20 2.05
CA ASP A 130 -12.46 2.79 0.65
C ASP A 130 -11.08 2.64 0.02
N ASN A 131 -10.75 1.43 -0.40
CA ASN A 131 -9.53 1.17 -1.15
C ASN A 131 -9.85 0.38 -2.42
N PRO A 132 -9.43 0.86 -3.61
CA PRO A 132 -9.77 0.21 -4.87
C PRO A 132 -9.07 -1.14 -5.09
N PHE A 133 -8.01 -1.43 -4.33
CA PHE A 133 -7.21 -2.64 -4.49
C PHE A 133 -7.40 -3.65 -3.36
N LEU A 134 -7.60 -3.15 -2.13
CA LEU A 134 -7.76 -3.95 -0.93
C LEU A 134 -9.09 -3.61 -0.25
N GLN A 135 -9.98 -4.57 -0.16
CA GLN A 135 -11.30 -4.38 0.44
C GLN A 135 -11.39 -5.14 1.76
N THR A 136 -11.45 -4.40 2.86
CA THR A 136 -11.64 -4.99 4.19
C THR A 136 -13.11 -5.39 4.39
N ILE A 137 -13.31 -6.51 5.09
CA ILE A 137 -14.64 -7.01 5.43
C ILE A 137 -15.05 -6.38 6.76
N PRO A 138 -16.14 -5.61 6.81
CA PRO A 138 -16.61 -5.05 8.07
C PRO A 138 -17.13 -6.15 9.00
N GLY A 139 -16.70 -6.11 10.25
CA GLY A 139 -17.29 -6.91 11.33
C GLY A 139 -18.58 -6.28 11.84
N THR A 140 -18.71 -4.95 11.79
CA THR A 140 -19.90 -4.18 12.14
C THR A 140 -20.17 -3.09 11.12
N ALA A 141 -21.46 -2.76 10.94
CA ALA A 141 -21.92 -1.69 10.09
C ALA A 141 -23.10 -0.98 10.79
N THR A 142 -22.95 0.31 11.03
CA THR A 142 -23.91 1.10 11.80
C THR A 142 -24.40 2.29 10.97
N ALA A 143 -25.70 2.35 10.71
CA ALA A 143 -26.31 3.50 10.08
C ALA A 143 -26.37 4.68 11.05
N ILE A 144 -26.07 5.88 10.57
CA ILE A 144 -26.28 7.12 11.28
C ILE A 144 -27.72 7.61 11.03
N THR A 145 -28.32 8.24 12.02
CA THR A 145 -29.65 8.83 11.90
C THR A 145 -29.60 10.15 11.13
N ALA A 146 -30.77 10.65 10.70
CA ALA A 146 -30.84 11.96 10.02
C ALA A 146 -30.29 13.08 10.91
N ALA A 147 -30.59 13.09 12.21
CA ALA A 147 -30.11 14.09 13.16
C ALA A 147 -28.59 14.04 13.33
N GLU A 148 -28.00 12.83 13.35
CA GLU A 148 -26.55 12.64 13.40
C GLU A 148 -25.90 13.11 12.09
N ALA A 149 -26.51 12.81 10.94
CA ALA A 149 -26.03 13.29 9.65
C ALA A 149 -26.04 14.83 9.58
N GLU A 150 -27.10 15.48 10.08
CA GLU A 150 -27.18 16.94 10.17
C GLU A 150 -26.08 17.51 11.08
N ALA A 151 -25.85 16.92 12.27
CA ALA A 151 -24.80 17.37 13.18
C ALA A 151 -23.41 17.23 12.56
N LYS A 152 -23.16 16.11 11.88
CA LYS A 152 -21.93 15.80 11.15
C LYS A 152 -21.66 16.82 10.04
N ILE A 153 -22.64 17.03 9.15
CA ILE A 153 -22.54 17.95 8.01
C ILE A 153 -22.34 19.39 8.52
N ASP A 154 -23.07 19.78 9.55
CA ASP A 154 -23.01 21.11 10.14
C ASP A 154 -21.61 21.39 10.74
N PHE A 155 -21.04 20.43 11.46
CA PHE A 155 -19.68 20.52 11.98
C PHE A 155 -18.65 20.67 10.85
N ILE A 156 -18.73 19.81 9.83
CA ILE A 156 -17.79 19.83 8.69
C ILE A 156 -17.87 21.18 7.97
N ASN A 157 -19.06 21.66 7.67
CA ASN A 157 -19.23 22.93 6.95
C ASN A 157 -18.69 24.14 7.76
N ARG A 158 -18.89 24.15 9.07
CA ARG A 158 -18.47 25.29 9.92
C ARG A 158 -17.00 25.24 10.29
N ARG A 159 -16.43 24.03 10.52
CA ARG A 159 -15.10 23.86 11.10
C ARG A 159 -14.08 23.32 10.09
N ALA A 160 -14.51 22.53 9.15
CA ALA A 160 -13.65 21.87 8.19
C ALA A 160 -13.99 22.21 6.72
N GLY A 161 -14.85 23.21 6.48
CA GLY A 161 -15.31 23.55 5.14
C GLY A 161 -14.20 23.96 4.16
N GLU A 162 -13.10 24.51 4.64
CA GLU A 162 -11.92 24.78 3.80
C GLU A 162 -11.23 23.49 3.34
N LEU A 163 -11.30 22.43 4.15
CA LEU A 163 -10.70 21.14 3.83
C LEU A 163 -11.43 20.42 2.70
N LEU A 164 -12.72 20.70 2.49
CA LEU A 164 -13.50 20.17 1.37
C LEU A 164 -12.92 20.60 0.00
N ARG A 165 -12.15 21.68 -0.03
CA ARG A 165 -11.43 22.18 -1.21
C ARG A 165 -9.97 21.73 -1.25
N SER A 166 -9.49 21.08 -0.20
CA SER A 166 -8.10 20.64 -0.10
C SER A 166 -7.82 19.49 -1.06
N ARG A 167 -6.68 19.56 -1.74
CA ARG A 167 -6.14 18.47 -2.57
C ARG A 167 -5.07 17.64 -1.85
N VAL A 168 -4.92 17.85 -0.54
CA VAL A 168 -3.98 17.08 0.27
C VAL A 168 -4.53 15.66 0.42
N ALA A 169 -3.73 14.66 0.05
CA ALA A 169 -4.16 13.26 -0.10
C ALA A 169 -4.70 12.61 1.18
N ASP A 170 -4.30 13.09 2.36
CA ASP A 170 -4.73 12.55 3.65
C ASP A 170 -5.90 13.32 4.28
N ARG A 171 -6.35 14.41 3.63
CA ARG A 171 -7.45 15.26 4.11
C ARG A 171 -8.75 14.96 3.35
N LEU A 172 -9.85 15.40 3.92
CA LEU A 172 -11.14 15.36 3.25
C LEU A 172 -11.13 16.25 2.00
N VAL A 173 -11.31 15.64 0.83
CA VAL A 173 -11.31 16.36 -0.46
C VAL A 173 -12.68 16.48 -1.10
N THR A 174 -13.64 15.64 -0.70
CA THR A 174 -14.99 15.59 -1.28
C THR A 174 -16.04 15.24 -0.24
N THR A 175 -17.25 15.78 -0.39
CA THR A 175 -18.41 15.49 0.46
C THR A 175 -19.09 14.17 0.11
N ASP A 176 -18.87 13.63 -1.07
CA ASP A 176 -19.38 12.34 -1.52
C ASP A 176 -18.82 11.16 -0.71
N ARG A 177 -17.79 11.41 0.10
CA ARG A 177 -17.18 10.45 1.01
C ARG A 177 -17.64 10.55 2.47
N VAL A 178 -18.64 11.36 2.78
CA VAL A 178 -19.25 11.42 4.11
C VAL A 178 -20.19 10.22 4.26
N PRO A 179 -19.79 9.14 4.97
CA PRO A 179 -20.60 7.93 4.99
C PRO A 179 -21.88 8.11 5.84
N ALA A 180 -22.99 7.57 5.32
CA ALA A 180 -24.23 7.40 6.06
C ALA A 180 -24.26 6.08 6.84
N VAL A 181 -23.34 5.17 6.54
CA VAL A 181 -23.14 3.91 7.25
C VAL A 181 -21.66 3.84 7.64
N GLU A 182 -21.39 3.88 8.92
CA GLU A 182 -20.04 3.69 9.45
C GLU A 182 -19.76 2.19 9.60
N ARG A 183 -18.63 1.75 9.13
CA ARG A 183 -18.24 0.34 9.08
C ARG A 183 -16.92 0.16 9.80
N PHE A 184 -16.86 -0.90 10.62
CA PHE A 184 -15.68 -1.17 11.43
C PHE A 184 -15.26 -2.62 11.34
N PHE A 185 -13.99 -2.87 11.54
CA PHE A 185 -13.39 -4.19 11.66
C PHE A 185 -12.30 -4.18 12.72
N THR A 186 -12.06 -5.32 13.34
CA THR A 186 -11.07 -5.46 14.40
C THR A 186 -9.81 -6.12 13.88
N VAL A 187 -8.65 -5.59 14.25
CA VAL A 187 -7.35 -6.13 13.83
C VAL A 187 -6.42 -6.34 15.02
N SER A 188 -5.63 -7.39 14.95
CA SER A 188 -4.42 -7.55 15.77
C SER A 188 -3.27 -6.72 15.16
N ALA A 189 -2.23 -6.48 15.96
CA ALA A 189 -1.02 -5.79 15.46
C ALA A 189 -0.36 -6.52 14.27
N VAL A 190 -0.43 -7.85 14.24
CA VAL A 190 0.09 -8.67 13.13
C VAL A 190 -0.71 -8.44 11.85
N GLN A 191 -2.04 -8.46 11.95
CA GLN A 191 -2.92 -8.19 10.81
C GLN A 191 -2.80 -6.73 10.32
N ALA A 192 -2.68 -5.77 11.24
CA ALA A 192 -2.45 -4.37 10.89
C ALA A 192 -1.12 -4.17 10.13
N ASN A 193 -0.03 -4.82 10.58
CA ASN A 193 1.24 -4.84 9.86
C ASN A 193 1.08 -5.36 8.43
N ARG A 194 0.36 -6.47 8.28
CA ARG A 194 0.16 -7.10 6.96
C ARG A 194 -0.70 -6.23 6.04
N LEU A 195 -1.80 -5.68 6.55
CA LEU A 195 -2.66 -4.76 5.78
C LEU A 195 -1.89 -3.51 5.33
N TYR A 196 -1.11 -2.92 6.25
CA TYR A 196 -0.29 -1.75 5.92
C TYR A 196 0.81 -2.07 4.89
N ALA A 197 1.46 -3.22 5.01
CA ALA A 197 2.46 -3.67 4.04
C ALA A 197 1.88 -3.75 2.62
N LEU A 198 0.68 -4.33 2.47
CA LEU A 198 0.00 -4.44 1.18
C LEU A 198 -0.33 -3.06 0.56
N ILE A 199 -0.66 -2.07 1.39
CA ILE A 199 -0.96 -0.71 0.92
C ILE A 199 0.30 0.09 0.65
N SER A 200 1.33 -0.05 1.47
CA SER A 200 2.61 0.66 1.29
C SER A 200 3.33 0.24 0.01
N SER A 201 3.07 -0.95 -0.51
CA SER A 201 3.58 -1.40 -1.81
C SER A 201 3.15 -0.52 -2.99
N LEU A 202 2.10 0.28 -2.81
CA LEU A 202 1.56 1.18 -3.84
C LEU A 202 2.16 2.59 -3.77
N GLY A 203 3.11 2.85 -2.89
CA GLY A 203 3.71 4.18 -2.68
C GLY A 203 5.20 4.14 -2.32
N ASP A 204 5.75 5.30 -2.02
CA ASP A 204 7.18 5.48 -1.71
C ASP A 204 7.63 4.74 -0.44
N ASP A 205 6.68 4.31 0.39
CA ASP A 205 6.92 3.62 1.66
C ASP A 205 7.08 2.09 1.51
N ALA A 206 7.06 1.55 0.30
CA ALA A 206 7.08 0.09 0.06
C ALA A 206 8.26 -0.62 0.76
N ALA A 207 9.44 0.01 0.78
CA ALA A 207 10.63 -0.56 1.39
C ALA A 207 10.59 -0.62 2.93
N VAL A 208 9.63 0.02 3.58
CA VAL A 208 9.45 -0.04 5.06
C VAL A 208 8.94 -1.42 5.50
N ALA A 209 8.16 -2.08 4.66
CA ALA A 209 7.69 -3.44 4.91
C ALA A 209 8.71 -4.49 4.43
N ASP A 210 8.83 -5.61 5.17
CA ASP A 210 9.76 -6.68 4.81
C ASP A 210 9.35 -7.41 3.54
N ASP A 211 8.05 -7.63 3.35
CA ASP A 211 7.48 -8.31 2.17
C ASP A 211 6.17 -7.61 1.74
N PRO A 212 6.26 -6.41 1.14
CA PRO A 212 5.09 -5.59 0.84
C PRO A 212 4.16 -6.20 -0.20
N TRP A 213 4.65 -7.09 -1.05
CA TRP A 213 3.84 -7.80 -2.06
C TRP A 213 3.46 -9.22 -1.66
N GLU A 214 3.84 -9.65 -0.45
CA GLU A 214 3.59 -11.00 0.06
C GLU A 214 4.15 -12.13 -0.82
N PHE A 215 5.30 -11.93 -1.44
CA PHE A 215 5.95 -12.95 -2.27
C PHE A 215 6.19 -14.27 -1.53
N GLY A 216 6.43 -14.21 -0.22
CA GLY A 216 6.60 -15.38 0.62
C GLY A 216 5.31 -16.13 0.99
N ARG A 217 4.12 -15.54 0.72
CA ARG A 217 2.83 -16.08 1.18
C ARG A 217 1.76 -16.18 0.11
N SER A 218 1.77 -15.28 -0.88
CA SER A 218 0.78 -15.25 -1.94
C SER A 218 1.03 -16.38 -2.96
N ALA A 219 0.10 -17.32 -3.02
CA ALA A 219 0.13 -18.37 -4.04
C ALA A 219 0.02 -17.79 -5.46
N TYR A 220 -0.70 -16.67 -5.60
CA TYR A 220 -0.80 -15.94 -6.86
C TYR A 220 0.55 -15.38 -7.29
N GLU A 221 1.28 -14.70 -6.41
CA GLU A 221 2.59 -14.12 -6.75
C GLU A 221 3.62 -15.23 -7.05
N ALA A 222 3.60 -16.30 -6.29
CA ALA A 222 4.46 -17.46 -6.57
C ALA A 222 4.20 -18.02 -7.98
N ALA A 223 2.94 -18.28 -8.33
CA ALA A 223 2.55 -18.79 -9.64
C ALA A 223 2.90 -17.81 -10.78
N ARG A 224 2.68 -16.50 -10.58
CA ARG A 224 3.02 -15.45 -11.54
C ARG A 224 4.53 -15.41 -11.83
N LEU A 225 5.34 -15.44 -10.78
CA LEU A 225 6.81 -15.43 -10.90
C LEU A 225 7.34 -16.71 -11.54
N ASP A 226 6.77 -17.87 -11.20
CA ASP A 226 7.14 -19.15 -11.82
C ASP A 226 6.77 -19.17 -13.32
N ALA A 227 5.59 -18.65 -13.68
CA ALA A 227 5.18 -18.50 -15.06
C ALA A 227 6.10 -17.53 -15.83
N THR A 228 6.51 -16.42 -15.20
CA THR A 228 7.44 -15.44 -15.78
C THR A 228 8.81 -16.07 -16.01
N ALA A 229 9.35 -16.80 -15.04
CA ALA A 229 10.64 -17.51 -15.20
C ALA A 229 10.58 -18.61 -16.27
N ALA A 230 9.46 -19.35 -16.36
CA ALA A 230 9.26 -20.34 -17.40
C ALA A 230 9.10 -19.70 -18.79
N TRP A 231 8.43 -18.58 -18.86
CA TRP A 231 8.27 -17.79 -20.09
C TRP A 231 9.62 -17.22 -20.56
N THR A 232 10.43 -16.66 -19.67
CA THR A 232 11.78 -16.20 -19.98
C THR A 232 12.62 -17.32 -20.58
N ALA A 233 12.56 -18.54 -20.02
CA ALA A 233 13.29 -19.70 -20.51
C ALA A 233 12.87 -20.18 -21.92
N ARG A 234 11.73 -19.78 -22.42
CA ARG A 234 11.34 -20.02 -23.81
C ARG A 234 12.04 -19.11 -24.80
N TRP A 235 12.49 -17.95 -24.36
CA TRP A 235 13.07 -16.91 -25.21
C TRP A 235 14.59 -16.80 -25.09
N CYS A 236 15.14 -17.12 -23.94
CA CYS A 236 16.56 -17.04 -23.65
C CYS A 236 17.05 -18.36 -23.06
N SER A 237 18.26 -18.78 -23.45
CA SER A 237 19.00 -19.85 -22.82
C SER A 237 20.08 -19.29 -21.90
N PRO A 238 20.49 -20.00 -20.82
CA PRO A 238 21.64 -19.57 -19.99
C PRO A 238 22.94 -19.39 -20.77
N GLN A 239 23.07 -20.01 -21.95
CA GLN A 239 24.23 -19.92 -22.83
C GLN A 239 24.24 -18.68 -23.71
N ASP A 240 23.09 -17.99 -23.88
CA ASP A 240 22.97 -16.81 -24.76
C ASP A 240 23.63 -15.57 -24.17
N GLY A 241 23.91 -15.58 -22.86
CA GLY A 241 24.51 -14.48 -22.12
C GLY A 241 23.79 -14.16 -20.83
N PRO A 242 24.15 -13.07 -20.14
CA PRO A 242 23.46 -12.64 -18.95
C PRO A 242 22.07 -12.08 -19.28
N ILE A 243 21.17 -12.14 -18.31
CA ILE A 243 19.87 -11.46 -18.31
C ILE A 243 19.99 -10.25 -17.41
N VAL A 244 19.50 -9.10 -17.85
CA VAL A 244 19.32 -7.92 -16.99
C VAL A 244 17.87 -7.89 -16.51
N GLU A 245 17.67 -8.00 -15.20
CA GLU A 245 16.37 -7.78 -14.55
C GLU A 245 16.31 -6.37 -14.00
N VAL A 246 15.43 -5.53 -14.55
CA VAL A 246 15.29 -4.13 -14.18
C VAL A 246 14.24 -3.97 -13.08
N GLY A 247 14.62 -3.36 -11.95
CA GLY A 247 13.73 -3.22 -10.80
C GLY A 247 13.46 -4.57 -10.11
N ALA A 248 14.53 -5.29 -9.78
CA ALA A 248 14.46 -6.65 -9.24
C ALA A 248 13.86 -6.74 -7.82
N CYS A 249 13.61 -5.61 -7.17
CA CYS A 249 13.07 -5.52 -5.82
C CYS A 249 13.89 -6.38 -4.82
N GLN A 250 13.25 -7.37 -4.17
CA GLN A 250 13.92 -8.29 -3.22
C GLN A 250 14.52 -9.55 -3.89
N GLY A 251 14.46 -9.64 -5.22
CA GLY A 251 15.09 -10.71 -6.00
C GLY A 251 14.28 -12.01 -6.12
N GLU A 252 12.97 -11.98 -5.98
CA GLU A 252 12.17 -13.21 -6.05
C GLU A 252 12.14 -13.83 -7.45
N LEU A 253 12.14 -13.03 -8.52
CA LEU A 253 12.32 -13.55 -9.88
C LEU A 253 13.79 -13.85 -10.17
N THR A 254 14.71 -12.98 -9.72
CA THR A 254 16.18 -13.19 -9.81
C THR A 254 16.56 -14.58 -9.35
N ARG A 255 16.10 -14.98 -8.14
CA ARG A 255 16.39 -16.30 -7.55
C ARG A 255 15.86 -17.46 -8.41
N ARG A 256 14.65 -17.31 -8.97
CA ARG A 256 14.07 -18.32 -9.87
C ARG A 256 14.87 -18.48 -11.16
N LEU A 257 15.39 -17.39 -11.69
CA LEU A 257 16.24 -17.41 -12.88
C LEU A 257 17.63 -17.99 -12.56
N ALA A 258 18.26 -17.56 -11.47
CA ALA A 258 19.54 -18.10 -11.00
C ALA A 258 19.45 -19.62 -10.76
N GLY A 259 18.38 -20.11 -10.11
CA GLY A 259 18.10 -21.52 -9.91
C GLY A 259 17.92 -22.33 -11.20
N LYS A 260 17.65 -21.66 -12.33
CA LYS A 260 17.63 -22.26 -13.69
C LYS A 260 18.97 -22.14 -14.42
N GLY A 261 20.01 -21.65 -13.77
CA GLY A 261 21.37 -21.54 -14.31
C GLY A 261 21.65 -20.25 -15.10
N TYR A 262 20.77 -19.25 -15.06
CA TYR A 262 21.04 -17.96 -15.68
C TYR A 262 22.03 -17.13 -14.86
N ARG A 263 22.90 -16.41 -15.55
CA ARG A 263 23.61 -15.27 -14.96
C ARG A 263 22.68 -14.09 -14.99
N VAL A 264 22.39 -13.48 -13.82
CA VAL A 264 21.44 -12.40 -13.70
C VAL A 264 22.14 -11.13 -13.19
N GLN A 265 22.01 -10.05 -13.93
CA GLN A 265 22.33 -8.70 -13.49
C GLN A 265 21.04 -8.07 -12.99
N ALA A 266 20.84 -8.11 -11.67
CA ALA A 266 19.63 -7.63 -11.02
C ALA A 266 19.81 -6.17 -10.58
N THR A 267 19.08 -5.25 -11.19
CA THR A 267 19.19 -3.83 -10.87
C THR A 267 18.05 -3.39 -9.97
N GLU A 268 18.36 -2.60 -8.94
CA GLU A 268 17.37 -2.06 -8.00
C GLU A 268 17.86 -0.70 -7.44
N PRO A 269 17.26 0.42 -7.86
CA PRO A 269 17.66 1.74 -7.40
C PRO A 269 17.30 2.00 -5.92
N ASN A 270 16.22 1.39 -5.40
CA ASN A 270 15.83 1.56 -4.01
C ASN A 270 16.82 0.87 -3.08
N VAL A 271 17.44 1.64 -2.18
CA VAL A 271 18.50 1.16 -1.27
C VAL A 271 18.02 0.03 -0.34
N GLY A 272 16.79 0.13 0.19
CA GLY A 272 16.22 -0.87 1.10
C GLY A 272 15.96 -2.21 0.42
N PHE A 273 15.37 -2.19 -0.77
CA PHE A 273 15.16 -3.40 -1.57
C PHE A 273 16.46 -3.99 -2.06
N ARG A 274 17.38 -3.16 -2.53
CA ARG A 274 18.70 -3.61 -3.00
C ARG A 274 19.51 -4.29 -1.90
N ALA A 275 19.45 -3.79 -0.66
CA ALA A 275 20.11 -4.45 0.48
C ALA A 275 19.56 -5.87 0.69
N ARG A 276 18.24 -6.04 0.68
CA ARG A 276 17.60 -7.37 0.82
C ARG A 276 17.91 -8.29 -0.35
N LEU A 277 17.95 -7.74 -1.57
CA LEU A 277 18.36 -8.48 -2.78
C LEU A 277 19.79 -9.00 -2.62
N ALA A 278 20.72 -8.13 -2.18
CA ALA A 278 22.12 -8.50 -1.98
C ALA A 278 22.32 -9.57 -0.89
N GLU A 279 21.55 -9.49 0.21
CA GLU A 279 21.58 -10.51 1.28
C GLU A 279 21.13 -11.91 0.80
N ARG A 280 20.29 -11.96 -0.24
CA ARG A 280 19.69 -13.19 -0.80
C ARG A 280 20.33 -13.63 -2.12
N ALA A 281 21.32 -12.89 -2.60
CA ALA A 281 21.93 -13.14 -3.90
C ALA A 281 22.64 -14.50 -3.92
N GLU A 282 22.32 -15.31 -4.93
CA GLU A 282 22.91 -16.63 -5.19
C GLU A 282 24.13 -16.49 -6.14
N PRO A 283 25.00 -17.51 -6.24
CA PRO A 283 26.07 -17.52 -7.23
C PRO A 283 25.55 -17.28 -8.65
N GLY A 284 26.18 -16.36 -9.37
CA GLY A 284 25.76 -15.95 -10.71
C GLY A 284 24.81 -14.75 -10.75
N VAL A 285 24.47 -14.18 -9.60
CA VAL A 285 23.72 -12.93 -9.49
C VAL A 285 24.66 -11.77 -9.20
N GLU A 286 24.59 -10.73 -10.01
CA GLU A 286 25.25 -9.43 -9.81
C GLU A 286 24.16 -8.41 -9.43
N VAL A 287 24.30 -7.75 -8.26
CA VAL A 287 23.34 -6.77 -7.77
C VAL A 287 23.84 -5.36 -8.03
N LEU A 288 23.04 -4.54 -8.68
CA LEU A 288 23.42 -3.23 -9.20
C LEU A 288 22.43 -2.13 -8.76
N PRO A 289 22.89 -0.89 -8.59
CA PRO A 289 22.02 0.22 -8.19
C PRO A 289 21.28 0.88 -9.37
N ASP A 290 21.57 0.48 -10.62
CA ASP A 290 21.18 1.18 -11.83
C ASP A 290 19.65 1.22 -12.00
N SER A 291 19.13 2.35 -12.40
CA SER A 291 17.77 2.55 -12.92
C SER A 291 17.69 2.17 -14.40
N LEU A 292 16.49 2.19 -15.01
CA LEU A 292 16.34 2.01 -16.46
C LEU A 292 17.05 3.13 -17.24
N GLU A 293 17.02 4.35 -16.72
CA GLU A 293 17.70 5.52 -17.25
C GLU A 293 19.22 5.31 -17.27
N ASP A 294 19.79 4.89 -16.13
CA ASP A 294 21.23 4.61 -16.01
C ASP A 294 21.68 3.54 -17.01
N LEU A 295 20.91 2.45 -17.12
CA LEU A 295 21.19 1.36 -18.06
C LEU A 295 21.17 1.82 -19.52
N ALA A 296 20.24 2.71 -19.88
CA ALA A 296 20.12 3.26 -21.21
C ALA A 296 21.24 4.26 -21.52
N ASP A 297 21.70 5.04 -20.53
CA ASP A 297 22.75 6.05 -20.70
C ASP A 297 24.15 5.43 -20.77
N HIS A 298 24.43 4.41 -19.99
CA HIS A 298 25.74 3.77 -19.98
C HIS A 298 25.96 2.76 -21.11
N GLY A 299 24.91 2.14 -21.68
CA GLY A 299 24.93 1.34 -22.91
C GLY A 299 25.90 0.15 -23.00
N GLU A 300 26.59 -0.17 -21.89
CA GLU A 300 27.72 -1.10 -21.87
C GLU A 300 27.35 -2.55 -21.51
N ARG A 301 26.16 -2.76 -20.96
CA ARG A 301 25.74 -4.07 -20.43
C ARG A 301 25.04 -4.92 -21.47
N GLN A 302 25.82 -5.47 -22.39
CA GLN A 302 25.26 -6.40 -23.36
C GLN A 302 24.63 -7.61 -22.68
N ALA A 303 23.37 -7.89 -22.99
CA ALA A 303 22.60 -8.97 -22.39
C ALA A 303 21.81 -9.75 -23.46
N ALA A 304 21.54 -11.02 -23.16
CA ALA A 304 20.64 -11.85 -23.96
C ALA A 304 19.24 -11.26 -23.99
N ALA A 305 18.76 -10.74 -22.87
CA ALA A 305 17.50 -10.00 -22.76
C ALA A 305 17.49 -9.06 -21.57
N TYR A 306 16.65 -8.02 -21.67
CA TYR A 306 16.24 -7.17 -20.56
C TYR A 306 14.81 -7.56 -20.13
N LEU A 307 14.63 -7.78 -18.83
CA LEU A 307 13.34 -8.10 -18.22
C LEU A 307 12.82 -6.90 -17.44
N LEU A 308 11.64 -6.42 -17.82
CA LEU A 308 10.91 -5.34 -17.16
C LEU A 308 9.62 -5.92 -16.58
N VAL A 309 9.69 -6.40 -15.33
CA VAL A 309 8.59 -7.14 -14.70
C VAL A 309 7.94 -6.31 -13.61
N GLU A 310 6.68 -5.89 -13.83
CA GLU A 310 5.88 -5.09 -12.91
C GLU A 310 6.62 -3.81 -12.42
N MET A 311 7.40 -3.17 -13.30
CA MET A 311 8.18 -1.99 -12.95
C MET A 311 7.80 -0.73 -13.74
N LEU A 312 7.04 -0.84 -14.84
CA LEU A 312 6.66 0.30 -15.68
C LEU A 312 5.43 1.08 -15.14
N TYR A 313 5.39 1.35 -13.84
CA TYR A 313 4.32 2.12 -13.20
C TYR A 313 4.69 3.59 -12.91
N TYR A 314 5.97 3.94 -13.00
CA TYR A 314 6.54 5.18 -12.50
C TYR A 314 6.87 6.19 -13.60
N ASP A 315 6.07 6.22 -14.67
CA ASP A 315 6.21 7.14 -15.81
C ASP A 315 7.57 7.11 -16.55
N GLN A 316 8.26 5.95 -16.49
CA GLN A 316 9.52 5.78 -17.26
C GLN A 316 9.31 6.07 -18.74
N ASP A 317 10.29 6.71 -19.36
CA ASP A 317 10.29 6.95 -20.79
C ASP A 317 10.60 5.64 -21.55
N LEU A 318 9.62 5.11 -22.28
CA LEU A 318 9.78 3.89 -23.05
C LEU A 318 10.73 4.02 -24.23
N THR A 319 11.09 5.24 -24.67
CA THR A 319 12.11 5.45 -25.70
C THR A 319 13.51 5.04 -25.24
N LEU A 320 13.73 4.93 -23.92
CA LEU A 320 14.97 4.39 -23.35
C LEU A 320 15.26 2.97 -23.82
N LEU A 321 14.23 2.18 -24.13
CA LEU A 321 14.39 0.81 -24.61
C LEU A 321 15.19 0.74 -25.91
N ASP A 322 15.16 1.79 -26.74
CA ASP A 322 15.91 1.86 -27.99
C ASP A 322 17.43 1.90 -27.78
N ARG A 323 17.87 2.37 -26.62
CA ARG A 323 19.27 2.53 -26.24
C ARG A 323 19.84 1.33 -25.49
N LEU A 324 18.99 0.38 -25.08
CA LEU A 324 19.46 -0.81 -24.38
C LEU A 324 20.25 -1.73 -25.33
N PRO A 325 21.42 -2.25 -24.91
CA PRO A 325 22.29 -3.08 -25.73
C PRO A 325 21.80 -4.55 -25.76
N THR A 326 20.62 -4.75 -26.32
CA THR A 326 19.97 -6.06 -26.47
C THR A 326 19.09 -6.07 -27.72
N ASP A 327 18.82 -7.27 -28.22
CA ASP A 327 17.84 -7.48 -29.27
C ASP A 327 16.48 -7.98 -28.73
N LEU A 328 16.40 -8.28 -27.43
CA LEU A 328 15.19 -8.79 -26.78
C LEU A 328 14.85 -8.01 -25.50
N VAL A 329 13.60 -7.57 -25.41
CA VAL A 329 13.03 -7.01 -24.18
C VAL A 329 11.78 -7.80 -23.84
N LEU A 330 11.71 -8.32 -22.62
CA LEU A 330 10.58 -9.06 -22.09
C LEU A 330 9.87 -8.17 -21.06
N ILE A 331 8.65 -7.74 -21.35
CA ILE A 331 7.82 -6.92 -20.47
C ILE A 331 6.73 -7.79 -19.87
N ALA A 332 6.64 -7.88 -18.55
CA ALA A 332 5.49 -8.46 -17.85
C ALA A 332 4.80 -7.37 -17.04
N LEU A 333 3.50 -7.16 -17.31
CA LEU A 333 2.77 -6.03 -16.74
C LEU A 333 1.26 -6.32 -16.73
N GLU A 334 0.51 -5.64 -15.87
CA GLU A 334 -0.95 -5.71 -15.92
C GLU A 334 -1.51 -5.18 -17.26
N THR A 335 -2.68 -5.69 -17.64
CA THR A 335 -3.29 -5.37 -18.94
C THR A 335 -3.61 -3.88 -19.10
N GLY A 336 -4.06 -3.20 -18.02
CA GLY A 336 -4.35 -1.76 -18.04
C GLY A 336 -3.13 -0.96 -18.44
N GLN A 337 -2.02 -1.15 -17.76
CA GLN A 337 -0.76 -0.45 -18.04
C GLN A 337 -0.18 -0.77 -19.43
N LEU A 338 -0.30 -2.01 -19.88
CA LEU A 338 0.07 -2.35 -21.26
C LEU A 338 -0.75 -1.53 -22.29
N ASN A 339 -2.06 -1.39 -22.06
CA ASN A 339 -2.95 -0.67 -22.96
C ASN A 339 -2.73 0.86 -22.92
N GLU A 340 -2.49 1.40 -21.76
CA GLU A 340 -2.37 2.85 -21.55
C GLU A 340 -1.00 3.40 -21.92
N ARG A 341 0.07 2.59 -21.78
CA ARG A 341 1.44 3.05 -21.95
C ARG A 341 2.18 2.34 -23.09
N VAL A 342 2.27 0.99 -23.03
CA VAL A 342 3.14 0.25 -23.93
C VAL A 342 2.58 0.19 -25.37
N TRP A 343 1.28 -0.06 -25.52
CA TRP A 343 0.69 -0.13 -26.87
C TRP A 343 0.65 1.20 -27.63
N PRO A 344 0.38 2.36 -27.02
CA PRO A 344 0.51 3.65 -27.71
C PRO A 344 1.93 3.89 -28.22
N TRP A 345 2.93 3.70 -27.36
CA TRP A 345 4.33 3.84 -27.74
C TRP A 345 4.72 2.89 -28.87
N LEU A 346 4.35 1.60 -28.79
CA LEU A 346 4.68 0.61 -29.84
C LEU A 346 4.12 0.97 -31.23
N ARG A 347 3.04 1.74 -31.31
CA ARG A 347 2.47 2.17 -32.59
C ARG A 347 3.26 3.31 -33.25
N GLU A 348 4.01 4.06 -32.47
CA GLU A 348 4.73 5.25 -32.90
C GLU A 348 6.19 5.01 -33.22
N GLN A 349 6.73 3.85 -32.85
CA GLN A 349 8.13 3.48 -33.03
C GLN A 349 8.30 2.35 -34.07
N SER A 350 9.54 2.15 -34.59
CA SER A 350 9.87 1.12 -35.59
C SER A 350 11.04 0.22 -35.19
N THR A 351 11.66 0.49 -34.05
CA THR A 351 12.81 -0.28 -33.54
C THR A 351 12.42 -1.68 -33.10
N TRP A 352 11.24 -1.80 -32.48
CA TRP A 352 10.75 -3.03 -31.88
C TRP A 352 9.55 -3.59 -32.57
N ARG A 353 9.49 -4.90 -32.69
CA ARG A 353 8.29 -5.65 -33.09
C ARG A 353 7.85 -6.59 -31.98
N VAL A 354 6.56 -6.78 -31.85
CA VAL A 354 5.99 -7.76 -30.92
C VAL A 354 6.20 -9.16 -31.49
N ALA A 355 7.01 -9.97 -30.79
CA ALA A 355 7.29 -11.36 -31.15
C ALA A 355 6.33 -12.35 -30.49
N GLU A 356 5.88 -12.07 -29.25
CA GLU A 356 4.91 -12.89 -28.52
C GLU A 356 4.07 -12.04 -27.57
N ARG A 357 2.85 -12.51 -27.32
CA ARG A 357 1.96 -12.09 -26.22
C ARG A 357 1.50 -13.33 -25.48
N VAL A 358 1.51 -13.29 -24.17
CA VAL A 358 1.09 -14.42 -23.34
C VAL A 358 0.41 -13.92 -22.07
N GLU A 359 -0.53 -14.67 -21.53
CA GLU A 359 -1.03 -14.48 -20.18
C GLU A 359 -0.12 -15.23 -19.21
N LEU A 360 0.47 -14.53 -18.23
CA LEU A 360 1.34 -15.10 -17.20
C LEU A 360 0.55 -15.45 -15.94
N ALA A 361 -0.42 -14.60 -15.58
CA ALA A 361 -1.35 -14.86 -14.49
C ALA A 361 -2.70 -14.19 -14.79
N PRO A 362 -3.83 -14.86 -14.62
CA PRO A 362 -5.15 -14.25 -14.79
C PRO A 362 -5.46 -13.30 -13.63
N PRO A 363 -6.33 -12.28 -13.84
CA PRO A 363 -6.86 -11.49 -12.74
C PRO A 363 -7.63 -12.36 -11.75
N THR A 364 -7.51 -12.06 -10.46
CA THR A 364 -8.23 -12.81 -9.42
C THR A 364 -8.45 -11.96 -8.17
N LEU A 365 -9.26 -12.47 -7.24
CA LEU A 365 -9.35 -11.97 -5.87
C LEU A 365 -8.62 -12.93 -4.95
N GLU A 366 -7.70 -12.41 -4.16
CA GLU A 366 -6.96 -13.19 -3.16
C GLU A 366 -7.43 -12.79 -1.76
N SER A 367 -7.82 -13.79 -0.96
CA SER A 367 -8.16 -13.56 0.45
C SER A 367 -6.87 -13.36 1.24
N VAL A 368 -6.82 -12.29 2.03
CA VAL A 368 -5.64 -11.94 2.84
C VAL A 368 -6.02 -11.72 4.29
N CYS A 369 -5.02 -11.78 5.19
CA CYS A 369 -5.21 -11.58 6.63
C CYS A 369 -6.29 -12.49 7.22
N ASP A 370 -6.24 -13.80 6.89
CA ASP A 370 -7.17 -14.81 7.39
C ASP A 370 -8.65 -14.54 7.06
N GLY A 371 -8.91 -14.00 5.88
CA GLY A 371 -10.24 -13.66 5.40
C GLY A 371 -10.73 -12.26 5.81
N LEU A 372 -9.91 -11.47 6.46
CA LEU A 372 -10.27 -10.11 6.88
C LEU A 372 -10.39 -9.14 5.70
N ALA A 373 -9.69 -9.42 4.61
CA ALA A 373 -9.73 -8.58 3.42
C ALA A 373 -9.55 -9.39 2.13
N TYR A 374 -9.95 -8.77 1.01
CA TYR A 374 -9.67 -9.25 -0.34
C TYR A 374 -8.72 -8.30 -1.04
N LEU A 375 -7.66 -8.85 -1.63
CA LEU A 375 -6.76 -8.13 -2.51
C LEU A 375 -7.12 -8.43 -3.97
N ARG A 376 -7.29 -7.37 -4.76
CA ARG A 376 -7.52 -7.49 -6.19
C ARG A 376 -6.20 -7.63 -6.92
N LYS A 377 -5.92 -8.81 -7.42
CA LYS A 377 -4.82 -9.08 -8.34
C LYS A 377 -5.29 -8.80 -9.77
N ARG A 378 -4.58 -7.92 -10.48
CA ARG A 378 -5.01 -7.41 -11.78
C ARG A 378 -4.61 -8.30 -12.95
N GLY A 379 -3.92 -9.39 -12.68
CA GLY A 379 -3.33 -10.24 -13.69
C GLY A 379 -1.99 -9.72 -14.18
N SER A 380 -1.25 -10.54 -14.92
CA SER A 380 -0.01 -10.15 -15.57
C SER A 380 0.05 -10.75 -16.97
N ARG A 381 0.47 -9.96 -17.94
CA ARG A 381 0.68 -10.37 -19.34
C ARG A 381 2.11 -10.13 -19.77
N GLY A 382 2.67 -11.12 -20.43
CA GLY A 382 3.99 -11.06 -21.04
C GLY A 382 3.91 -10.55 -22.48
N LEU A 383 4.84 -9.67 -22.82
CA LEU A 383 5.08 -9.14 -24.14
C LEU A 383 6.56 -9.26 -24.47
N VAL A 384 6.89 -10.00 -25.53
CA VAL A 384 8.25 -10.06 -26.04
C VAL A 384 8.41 -9.06 -27.16
N LEU A 385 9.34 -8.15 -26.98
CA LEU A 385 9.78 -7.21 -27.99
C LEU A 385 11.11 -7.71 -28.57
N ALA A 386 11.15 -7.87 -29.87
CA ALA A 386 12.37 -8.18 -30.60
C ALA A 386 12.76 -7.00 -31.49
N ARG A 387 14.06 -6.66 -31.53
CA ARG A 387 14.57 -5.57 -32.40
C ARG A 387 14.28 -5.90 -33.86
N ALA A 388 13.95 -4.90 -34.64
CA ALA A 388 13.68 -5.09 -36.07
C ALA A 388 14.89 -5.72 -36.76
N GLY A 389 14.70 -6.83 -37.47
CA GLY A 389 15.77 -7.62 -38.07
C GLY A 389 16.29 -8.80 -37.24
N TRP A 390 15.99 -8.88 -35.95
CA TRP A 390 16.36 -10.02 -35.12
C TRP A 390 15.63 -11.30 -35.61
N ARG A 391 16.37 -12.39 -35.69
CA ARG A 391 15.85 -13.72 -36.03
C ARG A 391 16.25 -14.69 -34.92
N ARG A 392 15.29 -15.49 -34.48
CA ARG A 392 15.48 -16.55 -33.49
C ARG A 392 16.28 -17.71 -34.07
#